data_975987352855d9db04f75b3f2223b7d9
#
_entry.id   975987352855d9db04f75b3f2223b7d9
#
_cell.length_a   1.000
_cell.length_b   1.000
_cell.length_c   1.000
_cell.angle_alpha   90.00
_cell.angle_beta   90.00
_cell.angle_gamma   90.00
#
_symmetry.space_group_name_H-M   'P 1'
#
loop_
_entity.id
_entity.type
_entity.pdbx_description
1 polymer ?
#
loop_
_entity_poly.entity_id
_entity_poly.type
_entity_poly.pdbx_seq_one_letter_code
_entity_poly.pdbx_strand_id
1 'polypeptide(L)'
;MEITTARYINVNGSLLDLSQPRVMGILNVTPDSFYAGSRTQTEAEIVRRVKQIVSEGAAIIDIGAYSSRPNADNVFAREEMERLRMGLKILFEIQPDAVVSVDTFRADVARMCVEEYGVAIINDIAAGEMDANMFHTVAALNVPYIMMHMQGTPQSMQQHPHYDNLLKEVFLYFARKVQQLRDLGVKDIILDPGFGFGKTMEHNYELLSHLEEFRIFELPLLVGVSRKSMIYRLLDITPQEALNGTTAVSYT
;
A
#
# COMPACT_ATOMS: atom_id res chain seq x y z
N MET A 1 6.28 -1.92 -31.09
CA MET A 1 6.20 -3.04 -30.13
C MET A 1 5.18 -2.61 -29.10
N GLU A 2 4.04 -3.29 -28.97
CA GLU A 2 3.08 -2.97 -27.93
C GLU A 2 3.70 -3.32 -26.57
N ILE A 3 3.81 -2.35 -25.68
CA ILE A 3 4.26 -2.58 -24.30
C ILE A 3 3.10 -3.27 -23.58
N THR A 4 3.27 -4.53 -23.24
CA THR A 4 2.25 -5.33 -22.57
C THR A 4 2.50 -5.28 -21.06
N THR A 5 1.69 -4.55 -20.33
CA THR A 5 1.71 -4.56 -18.87
C THR A 5 1.30 -5.95 -18.33
N ALA A 6 1.92 -6.43 -17.26
CA ALA A 6 1.51 -7.66 -16.60
C ALA A 6 0.03 -7.55 -16.17
N ARG A 7 -0.78 -8.50 -16.65
CA ARG A 7 -2.24 -8.50 -16.42
C ARG A 7 -2.68 -9.36 -15.25
N TYR A 8 -1.77 -10.16 -14.71
CA TYR A 8 -2.07 -11.12 -13.65
C TYR A 8 -0.98 -11.10 -12.60
N ILE A 9 -1.38 -11.29 -11.35
CA ILE A 9 -0.47 -11.59 -10.24
C ILE A 9 -0.94 -12.87 -9.55
N ASN A 10 -0.01 -13.65 -8.99
CA ASN A 10 -0.33 -14.89 -8.31
C ASN A 10 -0.63 -14.61 -6.83
N VAL A 11 -1.88 -14.74 -6.43
CA VAL A 11 -2.34 -14.61 -5.04
C VAL A 11 -2.73 -15.98 -4.50
N ASN A 12 -1.93 -16.54 -3.62
CA ASN A 12 -2.18 -17.86 -2.99
C ASN A 12 -2.46 -18.99 -4.00
N GLY A 13 -1.72 -19.02 -5.12
CA GLY A 13 -1.86 -20.02 -6.17
C GLY A 13 -2.97 -19.76 -7.19
N SER A 14 -3.72 -18.68 -7.04
CA SER A 14 -4.75 -18.22 -7.99
C SER A 14 -4.28 -16.96 -8.72
N LEU A 15 -4.65 -16.82 -9.99
CA LEU A 15 -4.32 -15.62 -10.76
C LEU A 15 -5.36 -14.52 -10.54
N LEU A 16 -4.94 -13.40 -9.97
CA LEU A 16 -5.77 -12.19 -9.91
C LEU A 16 -5.62 -11.41 -11.21
N ASP A 17 -6.72 -11.21 -11.93
CA ASP A 17 -6.77 -10.44 -13.17
C ASP A 17 -6.76 -8.94 -12.87
N LEU A 18 -5.74 -8.24 -13.38
CA LEU A 18 -5.54 -6.79 -13.33
C LEU A 18 -5.76 -6.12 -14.69
N SER A 19 -6.38 -6.80 -15.67
CA SER A 19 -6.73 -6.22 -16.97
C SER A 19 -7.77 -5.09 -16.86
N GLN A 20 -8.52 -5.08 -15.75
CA GLN A 20 -9.39 -4.00 -15.33
C GLN A 20 -8.91 -3.46 -13.97
N PRO A 21 -9.05 -2.16 -13.71
CA PRO A 21 -8.71 -1.58 -12.41
C PRO A 21 -9.42 -2.31 -11.26
N ARG A 22 -8.66 -2.61 -10.21
CA ARG A 22 -9.17 -3.24 -8.99
C ARG A 22 -9.08 -2.28 -7.83
N VAL A 23 -10.07 -2.29 -6.96
CA VAL A 23 -10.08 -1.47 -5.75
C VAL A 23 -9.45 -2.25 -4.61
N MET A 24 -8.47 -1.62 -3.94
CA MET A 24 -7.88 -2.07 -2.71
C MET A 24 -8.46 -1.26 -1.55
N GLY A 25 -9.23 -1.91 -0.69
CA GLY A 25 -9.88 -1.28 0.46
C GLY A 25 -8.99 -1.29 1.69
N ILE A 26 -8.82 -0.14 2.34
CA ILE A 26 -7.92 0.03 3.49
C ILE A 26 -8.62 -0.35 4.80
N LEU A 27 -7.98 -1.22 5.59
CA LEU A 27 -8.35 -1.61 6.94
C LEU A 27 -7.24 -1.28 7.93
N ASN A 28 -7.31 -0.12 8.58
CA ASN A 28 -6.35 0.25 9.62
C ASN A 28 -6.78 -0.31 10.98
N VAL A 29 -5.88 -1.05 11.63
CA VAL A 29 -6.06 -1.58 13.00
C VAL A 29 -5.16 -0.86 14.00
N THR A 30 -5.07 0.49 13.87
CA THR A 30 -4.31 1.37 14.77
C THR A 30 -5.21 1.93 15.88
N PRO A 31 -4.69 2.28 17.07
CA PRO A 31 -5.48 2.88 18.17
C PRO A 31 -6.17 4.17 17.76
N ASP A 32 -5.51 4.99 16.92
CA ASP A 32 -6.05 6.25 16.41
C ASP A 32 -7.24 6.06 15.44
N SER A 33 -7.37 4.85 14.89
CA SER A 33 -8.48 4.48 14.01
C SER A 33 -9.69 4.00 14.79
N PHE A 34 -9.48 3.63 16.06
CA PHE A 34 -10.49 3.10 16.97
C PHE A 34 -10.39 3.80 18.30
N TYR A 35 -11.49 4.32 18.82
CA TYR A 35 -11.54 5.05 20.08
C TYR A 35 -11.00 4.17 21.25
N ALA A 36 -10.24 4.77 22.17
CA ALA A 36 -9.63 4.11 23.34
C ALA A 36 -10.68 3.64 24.36
N GLY A 37 -11.60 2.77 23.95
CA GLY A 37 -12.71 2.38 24.81
C GLY A 37 -12.63 0.96 25.37
N SER A 38 -12.72 -0.02 24.52
CA SER A 38 -12.61 -1.42 24.92
C SER A 38 -12.20 -2.31 23.75
N ARG A 39 -11.57 -3.44 24.04
CA ARG A 39 -11.22 -4.47 23.03
C ARG A 39 -12.43 -4.90 22.21
N THR A 40 -13.59 -5.04 22.82
CA THR A 40 -14.85 -5.43 22.17
C THR A 40 -15.35 -4.38 21.17
N GLN A 41 -15.18 -3.08 21.45
CA GLN A 41 -15.54 -2.01 20.52
C GLN A 41 -14.62 -2.03 19.29
N THR A 42 -13.32 -2.23 19.50
CA THR A 42 -12.33 -2.34 18.41
C THR A 42 -12.66 -3.52 17.49
N GLU A 43 -12.98 -4.69 18.02
CA GLU A 43 -13.39 -5.86 17.24
C GLU A 43 -14.67 -5.59 16.42
N ALA A 44 -15.69 -4.98 17.01
CA ALA A 44 -16.92 -4.62 16.31
C ALA A 44 -16.69 -3.60 15.18
N GLU A 45 -15.76 -2.68 15.35
CA GLU A 45 -15.40 -1.70 14.32
C GLU A 45 -14.64 -2.37 13.17
N ILE A 46 -13.73 -3.30 13.44
CA ILE A 46 -13.05 -4.11 12.41
C ILE A 46 -14.11 -4.91 11.61
N VAL A 47 -15.01 -5.62 12.29
CA VAL A 47 -16.10 -6.37 11.66
C VAL A 47 -16.93 -5.48 10.73
N ARG A 48 -17.36 -4.32 11.21
CA ARG A 48 -18.14 -3.36 10.43
C ARG A 48 -17.36 -2.89 9.20
N ARG A 49 -16.08 -2.55 9.36
CA ARG A 49 -15.24 -2.04 8.27
C ARG A 49 -14.95 -3.11 7.23
N VAL A 50 -14.65 -4.35 7.61
CA VAL A 50 -14.47 -5.47 6.68
C VAL A 50 -15.74 -5.68 5.85
N LYS A 51 -16.92 -5.77 6.51
CA LYS A 51 -18.20 -5.92 5.81
C LYS A 51 -18.47 -4.78 4.84
N GLN A 52 -18.15 -3.55 5.21
CA GLN A 52 -18.29 -2.38 4.35
C GLN A 52 -17.39 -2.50 3.12
N ILE A 53 -16.08 -2.77 3.29
CA ILE A 53 -15.11 -2.90 2.20
C ILE A 53 -15.58 -3.98 1.19
N VAL A 54 -16.02 -5.12 1.68
CA VAL A 54 -16.54 -6.23 0.85
C VAL A 54 -17.81 -5.82 0.12
N SER A 55 -18.78 -5.22 0.82
CA SER A 55 -20.05 -4.79 0.21
C SER A 55 -19.89 -3.68 -0.83
N GLU A 56 -18.84 -2.85 -0.70
CA GLU A 56 -18.48 -1.81 -1.67
C GLU A 56 -17.69 -2.36 -2.87
N GLY A 57 -17.38 -3.68 -2.89
CA GLY A 57 -16.80 -4.37 -4.04
C GLY A 57 -15.28 -4.29 -4.15
N ALA A 58 -14.56 -4.07 -3.06
CA ALA A 58 -13.11 -4.14 -3.08
C ALA A 58 -12.64 -5.56 -3.43
N ALA A 59 -11.63 -5.67 -4.30
CA ALA A 59 -11.03 -6.93 -4.70
C ALA A 59 -9.90 -7.37 -3.77
N ILE A 60 -9.29 -6.43 -3.05
CA ILE A 60 -8.18 -6.64 -2.13
C ILE A 60 -8.49 -5.87 -0.84
N ILE A 61 -8.15 -6.44 0.31
CA ILE A 61 -8.21 -5.73 1.60
C ILE A 61 -6.78 -5.52 2.08
N ASP A 62 -6.37 -4.25 2.23
CA ASP A 62 -5.05 -3.88 2.73
C ASP A 62 -5.11 -3.57 4.22
N ILE A 63 -4.54 -4.46 5.04
CA ILE A 63 -4.54 -4.32 6.50
C ILE A 63 -3.23 -3.73 7.00
N GLY A 64 -3.31 -2.65 7.79
CA GLY A 64 -2.15 -2.01 8.41
C GLY A 64 -2.36 -1.73 9.90
N ALA A 65 -1.32 -1.94 10.68
CA ALA A 65 -1.32 -1.70 12.14
C ALA A 65 -0.32 -0.61 12.57
N TYR A 66 0.38 -0.01 11.62
CA TYR A 66 1.28 1.13 11.77
C TYR A 66 0.68 2.36 11.09
N SER A 67 0.83 3.53 11.68
CA SER A 67 0.41 4.78 11.04
C SER A 67 1.61 5.48 10.43
N SER A 68 1.61 5.65 9.11
CA SER A 68 2.62 6.43 8.38
C SER A 68 2.36 7.94 8.40
N ARG A 69 1.36 8.40 9.17
CA ARG A 69 1.07 9.84 9.29
C ARG A 69 2.19 10.56 10.03
N PRO A 70 2.53 11.80 9.64
CA PRO A 70 3.44 12.63 10.42
C PRO A 70 2.96 12.74 11.88
N ASN A 71 3.89 12.61 12.83
CA ASN A 71 3.62 12.65 14.29
C ASN A 71 2.80 11.48 14.85
N ALA A 72 2.62 10.38 14.12
CA ALA A 72 2.07 9.16 14.71
C ALA A 72 3.06 8.54 15.70
N ASP A 73 2.53 7.91 16.76
CA ASP A 73 3.34 7.19 17.73
C ASP A 73 4.14 6.06 17.07
N ASN A 74 5.36 5.86 17.55
CA ASN A 74 6.20 4.79 17.05
C ASN A 74 5.73 3.45 17.61
N VAL A 75 5.18 2.60 16.75
CA VAL A 75 4.69 1.27 17.09
C VAL A 75 5.85 0.27 16.99
N PHE A 76 6.14 -0.47 18.06
CA PHE A 76 7.14 -1.54 18.02
C PHE A 76 6.63 -2.75 17.21
N ALA A 77 7.56 -3.50 16.61
CA ALA A 77 7.23 -4.67 15.78
C ALA A 77 6.31 -5.68 16.50
N ARG A 78 6.56 -5.94 17.79
CA ARG A 78 5.73 -6.84 18.61
C ARG A 78 4.29 -6.36 18.71
N GLU A 79 4.08 -5.08 18.96
CA GLU A 79 2.76 -4.49 19.06
C GLU A 79 2.04 -4.50 17.72
N GLU A 80 2.75 -4.20 16.62
CA GLU A 80 2.23 -4.30 15.26
C GLU A 80 1.75 -5.73 14.96
N MET A 81 2.56 -6.74 15.31
CA MET A 81 2.18 -8.15 15.16
C MET A 81 0.94 -8.51 15.96
N GLU A 82 0.83 -8.08 17.21
CA GLU A 82 -0.32 -8.35 18.07
C GLU A 82 -1.62 -7.76 17.48
N ARG A 83 -1.55 -6.53 16.99
CA ARG A 83 -2.68 -5.85 16.31
C ARG A 83 -3.07 -6.55 15.00
N LEU A 84 -2.09 -6.92 14.18
CA LEU A 84 -2.33 -7.62 12.92
C LEU A 84 -2.92 -9.01 13.15
N ARG A 85 -2.44 -9.79 14.15
CA ARG A 85 -3.02 -11.08 14.50
C ARG A 85 -4.50 -10.96 14.87
N MET A 86 -4.86 -9.96 15.67
CA MET A 86 -6.26 -9.69 16.00
C MET A 86 -7.08 -9.33 14.75
N GLY A 87 -6.58 -8.39 13.94
CA GLY A 87 -7.28 -7.93 12.75
C GLY A 87 -7.45 -9.02 11.70
N LEU A 88 -6.38 -9.77 11.41
CA LEU A 88 -6.39 -10.87 10.43
C LEU A 88 -7.30 -12.01 10.85
N LYS A 89 -7.30 -12.37 12.14
CA LYS A 89 -8.22 -13.39 12.68
C LYS A 89 -9.67 -13.01 12.41
N ILE A 90 -10.07 -11.78 12.78
CA ILE A 90 -11.44 -11.28 12.58
C ILE A 90 -11.76 -11.21 11.07
N LEU A 91 -10.82 -10.71 10.25
CA LEU A 91 -11.02 -10.59 8.82
C LEU A 91 -11.32 -11.94 8.18
N PHE A 92 -10.49 -12.96 8.42
CA PHE A 92 -10.67 -14.29 7.83
C PHE A 92 -11.84 -15.08 8.42
N GLU A 93 -12.28 -14.80 9.65
CA GLU A 93 -13.53 -15.34 10.20
C GLU A 93 -14.77 -14.81 9.44
N ILE A 94 -14.73 -13.56 8.95
CA ILE A 94 -15.83 -12.92 8.22
C ILE A 94 -15.76 -13.23 6.72
N GLN A 95 -14.56 -13.20 6.16
CA GLN A 95 -14.29 -13.32 4.73
C GLN A 95 -13.10 -14.27 4.49
N PRO A 96 -13.31 -15.60 4.59
CA PRO A 96 -12.25 -16.59 4.49
C PRO A 96 -11.48 -16.56 3.16
N ASP A 97 -12.16 -16.19 2.06
CA ASP A 97 -11.60 -16.18 0.71
C ASP A 97 -11.08 -14.79 0.28
N ALA A 98 -10.96 -13.84 1.21
CA ALA A 98 -10.46 -12.51 0.88
C ALA A 98 -9.01 -12.54 0.40
N VAL A 99 -8.72 -11.83 -0.68
CA VAL A 99 -7.34 -11.49 -1.03
C VAL A 99 -6.89 -10.38 -0.10
N VAL A 100 -5.92 -10.69 0.78
CA VAL A 100 -5.43 -9.77 1.80
C VAL A 100 -4.01 -9.34 1.47
N SER A 101 -3.79 -8.02 1.55
CA SER A 101 -2.48 -7.37 1.56
C SER A 101 -2.15 -6.91 2.97
N VAL A 102 -0.89 -6.95 3.39
CA VAL A 102 -0.42 -6.36 4.64
C VAL A 102 0.46 -5.15 4.38
N ASP A 103 0.07 -3.99 4.95
CA ASP A 103 0.87 -2.76 4.95
C ASP A 103 1.88 -2.82 6.10
N THR A 104 3.12 -3.14 5.75
CA THR A 104 4.26 -3.18 6.69
C THR A 104 5.59 -3.03 5.96
N PHE A 105 6.51 -2.31 6.58
CA PHE A 105 7.91 -2.20 6.13
C PHE A 105 8.86 -3.13 6.91
N ARG A 106 8.33 -4.03 7.75
CA ARG A 106 9.12 -4.94 8.59
C ARG A 106 9.04 -6.36 8.07
N ALA A 107 10.19 -6.95 7.79
CA ALA A 107 10.30 -8.31 7.24
C ALA A 107 9.71 -9.39 8.17
N ASP A 108 9.94 -9.29 9.48
CA ASP A 108 9.42 -10.26 10.45
C ASP A 108 7.89 -10.18 10.57
N VAL A 109 7.31 -8.97 10.49
CA VAL A 109 5.85 -8.76 10.48
C VAL A 109 5.25 -9.36 9.20
N ALA A 110 5.84 -9.06 8.04
CA ALA A 110 5.42 -9.62 6.75
C ALA A 110 5.44 -11.15 6.77
N ARG A 111 6.53 -11.75 7.26
CA ARG A 111 6.67 -13.21 7.41
C ARG A 111 5.56 -13.79 8.28
N MET A 112 5.33 -13.24 9.46
CA MET A 112 4.27 -13.68 10.36
C MET A 112 2.89 -13.64 9.68
N CYS A 113 2.57 -12.57 8.99
CA CYS A 113 1.27 -12.42 8.32
C CYS A 113 1.06 -13.47 7.22
N VAL A 114 2.11 -13.76 6.44
CA VAL A 114 2.03 -14.76 5.36
C VAL A 114 2.01 -16.18 5.94
N GLU A 115 2.91 -16.52 6.85
CA GLU A 115 3.07 -17.89 7.36
C GLU A 115 1.94 -18.31 8.32
N GLU A 116 1.45 -17.40 9.19
CA GLU A 116 0.40 -17.73 10.16
C GLU A 116 -1.02 -17.57 9.59
N TYR A 117 -1.24 -16.68 8.64
CA TYR A 117 -2.58 -16.30 8.18
C TYR A 117 -2.80 -16.45 6.68
N GLY A 118 -1.78 -16.74 5.88
CA GLY A 118 -1.90 -16.86 4.44
C GLY A 118 -2.17 -15.52 3.74
N VAL A 119 -1.66 -14.40 4.29
CA VAL A 119 -1.72 -13.10 3.62
C VAL A 119 -1.08 -13.22 2.25
N ALA A 120 -1.76 -12.73 1.22
CA ALA A 120 -1.41 -12.98 -0.16
C ALA A 120 -0.43 -11.97 -0.75
N ILE A 121 -0.35 -10.74 -0.22
CA ILE A 121 0.41 -9.62 -0.78
C ILE A 121 1.12 -8.87 0.34
N ILE A 122 2.36 -8.44 0.12
CA ILE A 122 3.06 -7.53 1.03
C ILE A 122 3.07 -6.14 0.38
N ASN A 123 2.59 -5.13 1.11
CA ASN A 123 2.59 -3.72 0.72
C ASN A 123 3.60 -2.96 1.59
N ASP A 124 4.72 -2.53 0.99
CA ASP A 124 5.80 -1.86 1.71
C ASP A 124 6.00 -0.42 1.23
N ILE A 125 5.62 0.52 2.07
CA ILE A 125 5.74 1.97 1.81
C ILE A 125 7.20 2.45 1.67
N ALA A 126 8.16 1.63 2.09
CA ALA A 126 9.59 1.97 2.08
C ALA A 126 10.41 1.18 1.05
N ALA A 127 9.80 0.24 0.31
CA ALA A 127 10.48 -0.58 -0.70
C ALA A 127 11.82 -1.16 -0.19
N GLY A 128 11.81 -1.74 1.02
CA GLY A 128 12.98 -2.34 1.66
C GLY A 128 14.01 -1.37 2.25
N GLU A 129 13.78 -0.05 2.19
CA GLU A 129 14.74 0.94 2.75
C GLU A 129 14.75 0.95 4.28
N MET A 130 13.64 0.58 4.93
CA MET A 130 13.52 0.58 6.39
C MET A 130 13.85 -0.78 7.03
N ASP A 131 13.91 -1.85 6.25
CA ASP A 131 14.34 -3.19 6.69
C ASP A 131 15.12 -3.90 5.58
N ALA A 132 16.42 -4.06 5.77
CA ALA A 132 17.32 -4.69 4.79
C ALA A 132 16.98 -6.16 4.50
N ASN A 133 16.22 -6.84 5.37
CA ASN A 133 15.79 -8.21 5.18
C ASN A 133 14.52 -8.34 4.33
N MET A 134 13.80 -7.23 4.06
CA MET A 134 12.49 -7.26 3.39
C MET A 134 12.56 -7.99 2.04
N PHE A 135 13.47 -7.64 1.16
CA PHE A 135 13.55 -8.25 -0.17
C PHE A 135 13.86 -9.75 -0.13
N HIS A 136 14.76 -10.18 0.75
CA HIS A 136 15.03 -11.60 0.96
C HIS A 136 13.82 -12.34 1.53
N THR A 137 13.09 -11.69 2.42
CA THR A 137 11.87 -12.25 3.02
C THR A 137 10.78 -12.43 1.97
N VAL A 138 10.52 -11.41 1.16
CA VAL A 138 9.55 -11.47 0.06
C VAL A 138 9.89 -12.58 -0.92
N ALA A 139 11.17 -12.66 -1.33
CA ALA A 139 11.66 -13.72 -2.22
C ALA A 139 11.44 -15.12 -1.63
N ALA A 140 11.74 -15.31 -0.35
CA ALA A 140 11.55 -16.59 0.34
C ALA A 140 10.06 -16.97 0.48
N LEU A 141 9.18 -16.00 0.72
CA LEU A 141 7.73 -16.19 0.85
C LEU A 141 7.04 -16.41 -0.50
N ASN A 142 7.66 -15.98 -1.60
CA ASN A 142 7.14 -16.09 -2.97
C ASN A 142 5.72 -15.52 -3.12
N VAL A 143 5.48 -14.34 -2.57
CA VAL A 143 4.22 -13.58 -2.64
C VAL A 143 4.42 -12.29 -3.45
N PRO A 144 3.37 -11.75 -4.08
CA PRO A 144 3.39 -10.43 -4.68
C PRO A 144 3.85 -9.34 -3.72
N TYR A 145 4.62 -8.42 -4.24
CA TYR A 145 5.19 -7.31 -3.48
C TYR A 145 4.87 -5.96 -4.09
N ILE A 146 4.19 -5.13 -3.32
CA ILE A 146 3.96 -3.73 -3.65
C ILE A 146 5.09 -2.92 -3.04
N MET A 147 5.81 -2.19 -3.88
CA MET A 147 6.87 -1.29 -3.43
C MET A 147 6.55 0.14 -3.78
N MET A 148 6.57 1.00 -2.76
CA MET A 148 6.26 2.41 -2.91
C MET A 148 7.52 3.27 -2.95
N HIS A 149 7.50 4.32 -3.78
CA HIS A 149 8.51 5.37 -3.77
C HIS A 149 8.20 6.42 -2.70
N MET A 150 9.16 6.64 -1.81
CA MET A 150 9.11 7.71 -0.81
C MET A 150 10.50 8.36 -0.70
N GLN A 151 10.55 9.69 -0.61
CA GLN A 151 11.78 10.40 -0.25
C GLN A 151 11.82 10.65 1.26
N GLY A 152 12.89 10.21 1.94
CA GLY A 152 13.01 10.31 3.38
C GLY A 152 12.31 9.17 4.14
N THR A 153 11.82 9.46 5.33
CA THR A 153 11.07 8.53 6.20
C THR A 153 9.66 9.07 6.44
N PRO A 154 8.71 8.28 6.93
CA PRO A 154 7.36 8.78 7.27
C PRO A 154 7.37 10.02 8.17
N GLN A 155 8.36 10.14 9.07
CA GLN A 155 8.51 11.28 9.98
C GLN A 155 9.13 12.51 9.31
N SER A 156 10.02 12.34 8.32
CA SER A 156 10.78 13.43 7.68
C SER A 156 10.32 13.77 6.26
N MET A 157 9.55 12.90 5.60
CA MET A 157 9.19 12.99 4.19
C MET A 157 8.49 14.29 3.78
N GLN A 158 7.83 14.98 4.71
CA GLN A 158 7.16 16.26 4.43
C GLN A 158 8.05 17.49 4.69
N GLN A 159 9.27 17.27 5.18
CA GLN A 159 10.22 18.34 5.45
C GLN A 159 11.05 18.64 4.18
N HIS A 160 10.57 19.59 3.38
CA HIS A 160 11.25 20.09 2.19
C HIS A 160 11.58 19.01 1.13
N PRO A 161 10.57 18.26 0.61
CA PRO A 161 10.83 17.33 -0.48
C PRO A 161 11.37 18.06 -1.71
N HIS A 162 12.51 17.63 -2.21
CA HIS A 162 13.20 18.25 -3.33
C HIS A 162 13.67 17.20 -4.33
N TYR A 163 13.45 17.47 -5.60
CA TYR A 163 13.89 16.66 -6.74
C TYR A 163 14.52 17.60 -7.78
N ASP A 164 15.70 17.27 -8.28
CA ASP A 164 16.26 17.96 -9.44
C ASP A 164 15.47 17.63 -10.72
N ASN A 165 15.03 16.36 -10.81
CA ASN A 165 14.14 15.89 -11.85
C ASN A 165 13.32 14.72 -11.29
N LEU A 166 12.08 15.01 -10.93
CA LEU A 166 11.19 14.07 -10.24
C LEU A 166 11.02 12.74 -10.99
N LEU A 167 10.65 12.80 -12.26
CA LEU A 167 10.38 11.58 -13.04
C LEU A 167 11.63 10.73 -13.18
N LYS A 168 12.75 11.33 -13.57
CA LYS A 168 14.02 10.63 -13.70
C LYS A 168 14.44 9.93 -12.40
N GLU A 169 14.32 10.62 -11.26
CA GLU A 169 14.70 10.07 -9.96
C GLU A 169 13.81 8.92 -9.54
N VAL A 170 12.48 9.07 -9.70
CA VAL A 170 11.50 8.03 -9.40
C VAL A 170 11.71 6.80 -10.32
N PHE A 171 11.92 7.00 -11.61
CA PHE A 171 12.16 5.90 -12.56
C PHE A 171 13.47 5.17 -12.25
N LEU A 172 14.55 5.89 -11.96
CA LEU A 172 15.83 5.27 -11.58
C LEU A 172 15.74 4.52 -10.24
N TYR A 173 14.93 5.02 -9.30
CA TYR A 173 14.64 4.33 -8.05
C TYR A 173 13.98 2.98 -8.33
N PHE A 174 12.88 2.97 -9.07
CA PHE A 174 12.18 1.74 -9.41
C PHE A 174 13.03 0.79 -10.24
N ALA A 175 13.76 1.28 -11.25
CA ALA A 175 14.62 0.42 -12.07
C ALA A 175 15.62 -0.38 -11.23
N ARG A 176 16.28 0.28 -10.26
CA ARG A 176 17.23 -0.38 -9.35
C ARG A 176 16.53 -1.39 -8.43
N LYS A 177 15.40 -1.03 -7.83
CA LYS A 177 14.66 -1.89 -6.89
C LYS A 177 14.04 -3.11 -7.60
N VAL A 178 13.45 -2.91 -8.79
CA VAL A 178 12.94 -4.01 -9.62
C VAL A 178 14.04 -4.98 -9.98
N GLN A 179 15.22 -4.49 -10.37
CA GLN A 179 16.36 -5.37 -10.69
C GLN A 179 16.77 -6.19 -9.47
N GLN A 180 16.91 -5.58 -8.29
CA GLN A 180 17.24 -6.29 -7.04
C GLN A 180 16.24 -7.40 -6.71
N LEU A 181 14.94 -7.12 -6.82
CA LEU A 181 13.88 -8.11 -6.57
C LEU A 181 13.90 -9.24 -7.59
N ARG A 182 14.12 -8.93 -8.88
CA ARG A 182 14.24 -9.93 -9.95
C ARG A 182 15.46 -10.82 -9.78
N ASP A 183 16.60 -10.27 -9.34
CA ASP A 183 17.83 -11.03 -9.05
C ASP A 183 17.60 -12.01 -7.88
N LEU A 184 16.70 -11.70 -6.95
CA LEU A 184 16.27 -12.59 -5.88
C LEU A 184 15.14 -13.56 -6.29
N GLY A 185 14.65 -13.48 -7.53
CA GLY A 185 13.63 -14.38 -8.08
C GLY A 185 12.19 -13.95 -7.80
N VAL A 186 11.95 -12.75 -7.28
CA VAL A 186 10.59 -12.22 -7.08
C VAL A 186 9.91 -11.99 -8.44
N LYS A 187 8.73 -12.59 -8.64
CA LYS A 187 8.01 -12.59 -9.92
C LYS A 187 6.98 -11.48 -10.01
N ASP A 188 6.15 -11.35 -8.99
CA ASP A 188 5.01 -10.45 -8.95
C ASP A 188 5.36 -9.18 -8.18
N ILE A 189 5.67 -8.12 -8.92
CA ILE A 189 6.06 -6.81 -8.40
C ILE A 189 5.00 -5.80 -8.85
N ILE A 190 4.55 -4.96 -7.93
CA ILE A 190 3.60 -3.87 -8.18
C ILE A 190 4.28 -2.57 -7.75
N LEU A 191 4.22 -1.54 -8.59
CA LEU A 191 4.82 -0.24 -8.30
C LEU A 191 3.78 0.71 -7.71
N ASP A 192 4.11 1.43 -6.63
CA ASP A 192 3.33 2.56 -6.14
C ASP A 192 4.15 3.84 -6.25
N PRO A 193 3.78 4.81 -7.11
CA PRO A 193 4.47 6.09 -7.23
C PRO A 193 4.54 6.90 -5.93
N GLY A 194 3.75 6.56 -4.93
CA GLY A 194 3.77 7.17 -3.60
C GLY A 194 3.22 8.59 -3.58
N PHE A 195 2.01 8.79 -4.11
CA PHE A 195 1.32 10.07 -4.02
C PHE A 195 1.18 10.53 -2.57
N GLY A 196 1.62 11.76 -2.27
CA GLY A 196 1.59 12.32 -0.92
C GLY A 196 2.75 11.91 0.00
N PHE A 197 3.68 11.07 -0.46
CA PHE A 197 4.84 10.63 0.31
C PHE A 197 6.12 11.31 -0.21
N GLY A 198 6.67 12.24 0.57
CA GLY A 198 7.87 12.99 0.20
C GLY A 198 7.72 13.80 -1.10
N LYS A 199 6.56 14.39 -1.34
CA LYS A 199 6.21 15.10 -2.58
C LYS A 199 5.37 16.34 -2.29
N THR A 200 5.66 17.45 -2.98
CA THR A 200 4.81 18.65 -2.97
C THR A 200 3.51 18.40 -3.74
N MET A 201 2.61 19.36 -3.74
CA MET A 201 1.39 19.27 -4.54
C MET A 201 1.72 19.22 -6.03
N GLU A 202 2.64 20.04 -6.49
CA GLU A 202 3.13 20.10 -7.87
C GLU A 202 3.76 18.78 -8.28
N HIS A 203 4.63 18.18 -7.44
CA HIS A 203 5.23 16.87 -7.68
C HIS A 203 4.16 15.77 -7.84
N ASN A 204 3.09 15.81 -7.05
CA ASN A 204 2.02 14.83 -7.18
C ASN A 204 1.26 14.97 -8.52
N TYR A 205 1.00 16.20 -8.97
CA TYR A 205 0.35 16.43 -10.27
C TYR A 205 1.27 16.13 -11.45
N GLU A 206 2.57 16.40 -11.34
CA GLU A 206 3.57 16.00 -12.33
C GLU A 206 3.58 14.47 -12.49
N LEU A 207 3.64 13.71 -11.39
CA LEU A 207 3.56 12.24 -11.44
C LEU A 207 2.25 11.74 -12.04
N LEU A 208 1.12 12.37 -11.69
CA LEU A 208 -0.19 11.96 -12.19
C LEU A 208 -0.28 12.15 -13.70
N SER A 209 0.21 13.29 -14.21
CA SER A 209 0.20 13.59 -15.67
C SER A 209 1.13 12.69 -16.49
N HIS A 210 2.09 12.02 -15.86
CA HIS A 210 3.04 11.11 -16.50
C HIS A 210 2.87 9.65 -16.05
N LEU A 211 1.70 9.30 -15.51
CA LEU A 211 1.45 7.97 -14.96
C LEU A 211 1.57 6.86 -16.02
N GLU A 212 1.20 7.16 -17.25
CA GLU A 212 1.30 6.17 -18.35
C GLU A 212 2.75 5.83 -18.71
N GLU A 213 3.73 6.68 -18.42
CA GLU A 213 5.14 6.41 -18.70
C GLU A 213 5.69 5.25 -17.85
N PHE A 214 5.05 4.94 -16.70
CA PHE A 214 5.39 3.77 -15.88
C PHE A 214 5.20 2.44 -16.62
N ARG A 215 4.49 2.42 -17.74
CA ARG A 215 4.39 1.23 -18.61
C ARG A 215 5.74 0.69 -19.09
N ILE A 216 6.80 1.51 -19.06
CA ILE A 216 8.17 1.07 -19.40
C ILE A 216 8.64 -0.09 -18.50
N PHE A 217 8.11 -0.22 -17.29
CA PHE A 217 8.46 -1.31 -16.37
C PHE A 217 7.73 -2.62 -16.67
N GLU A 218 6.66 -2.58 -17.47
CA GLU A 218 5.78 -3.72 -17.77
C GLU A 218 5.17 -4.35 -16.50
N LEU A 219 5.02 -3.57 -15.43
CA LEU A 219 4.51 -3.97 -14.13
C LEU A 219 3.19 -3.28 -13.80
N PRO A 220 2.32 -3.90 -12.98
CA PRO A 220 1.12 -3.25 -12.46
C PRO A 220 1.46 -2.03 -11.60
N LEU A 221 0.51 -1.07 -11.55
CA LEU A 221 0.59 0.10 -10.67
C LEU A 221 -0.48 0.03 -9.58
N LEU A 222 -0.10 0.42 -8.37
CA LEU A 222 -1.02 0.81 -7.30
C LEU A 222 -1.04 2.34 -7.23
N VAL A 223 -2.23 2.92 -7.33
CA VAL A 223 -2.41 4.38 -7.29
C VAL A 223 -3.22 4.76 -6.06
N GLY A 224 -2.56 5.27 -5.04
CA GLY A 224 -3.18 5.67 -3.78
C GLY A 224 -3.43 7.18 -3.74
N VAL A 225 -4.59 7.65 -4.20
CA VAL A 225 -4.96 9.09 -4.23
C VAL A 225 -6.11 9.46 -3.28
N SER A 226 -6.79 8.46 -2.70
CA SER A 226 -8.01 8.68 -1.92
C SER A 226 -7.84 9.72 -0.82
N ARG A 227 -8.61 10.83 -0.94
CA ARG A 227 -8.70 11.93 0.04
C ARG A 227 -7.33 12.51 0.45
N LYS A 228 -6.32 12.41 -0.45
CA LYS A 228 -4.97 12.94 -0.20
C LYS A 228 -4.92 14.46 -0.35
N SER A 229 -3.88 15.07 0.23
CA SER A 229 -3.71 16.52 0.28
C SER A 229 -3.68 17.19 -1.09
N MET A 230 -3.20 16.51 -2.12
CA MET A 230 -3.24 16.98 -3.49
C MET A 230 -4.68 17.28 -3.99
N ILE A 231 -5.69 16.60 -3.44
CA ILE A 231 -7.09 16.79 -3.80
C ILE A 231 -7.74 17.84 -2.88
N TYR A 232 -7.76 17.58 -1.57
CA TYR A 232 -8.54 18.44 -0.68
C TYR A 232 -7.98 19.85 -0.52
N ARG A 233 -6.64 20.03 -0.59
CA ARG A 233 -6.03 21.37 -0.57
C ARG A 233 -6.27 22.15 -1.85
N LEU A 234 -6.24 21.49 -3.01
CA LEU A 234 -6.55 22.15 -4.28
C LEU A 234 -7.99 22.66 -4.33
N LEU A 235 -8.92 21.89 -3.75
CA LEU A 235 -10.34 22.22 -3.72
C LEU A 235 -10.72 23.12 -2.52
N ASP A 236 -9.78 23.43 -1.64
CA ASP A 236 -10.00 24.19 -0.39
C ASP A 236 -11.13 23.60 0.47
N ILE A 237 -11.07 22.27 0.66
CA ILE A 237 -12.07 21.50 1.43
C ILE A 237 -11.36 20.60 2.44
N THR A 238 -12.13 19.91 3.28
CA THR A 238 -11.60 18.90 4.23
C THR A 238 -11.40 17.54 3.55
N PRO A 239 -10.56 16.65 4.12
CA PRO A 239 -10.42 15.27 3.60
C PRO A 239 -11.75 14.50 3.57
N GLN A 240 -12.68 14.78 4.50
CA GLN A 240 -14.00 14.16 4.58
C GLN A 240 -14.87 14.52 3.38
N GLU A 241 -14.76 15.75 2.89
CA GLU A 241 -15.52 16.28 1.76
C GLU A 241 -14.91 15.89 0.39
N ALA A 242 -13.67 15.37 0.38
CA ALA A 242 -12.92 15.11 -0.85
C ALA A 242 -13.31 13.81 -1.60
N LEU A 243 -14.50 13.23 -1.33
CA LEU A 243 -14.95 12.01 -2.01
C LEU A 243 -15.11 12.23 -3.52
N ASN A 244 -15.85 13.26 -3.92
CA ASN A 244 -16.06 13.55 -5.34
C ASN A 244 -14.77 13.88 -6.08
N GLY A 245 -13.85 14.64 -5.44
CA GLY A 245 -12.54 14.92 -6.00
C GLY A 245 -11.69 13.64 -6.15
N THR A 246 -11.76 12.75 -5.17
CA THR A 246 -11.12 11.42 -5.27
C THR A 246 -11.67 10.63 -6.44
N THR A 247 -12.98 10.59 -6.61
CA THR A 247 -13.64 9.90 -7.72
C THR A 247 -13.17 10.46 -9.06
N ALA A 248 -13.17 11.78 -9.22
CA ALA A 248 -12.72 12.43 -10.44
C ALA A 248 -11.28 12.04 -10.81
N VAL A 249 -10.34 12.17 -9.87
CA VAL A 249 -8.92 11.83 -10.10
C VAL A 249 -8.72 10.32 -10.36
N SER A 250 -9.56 9.45 -9.80
CA SER A 250 -9.44 7.99 -10.01
C SER A 250 -9.95 7.54 -11.39
N TYR A 251 -10.69 8.38 -12.11
CA TYR A 251 -11.20 8.10 -13.46
C TYR A 251 -10.39 8.77 -14.58
N THR A 252 -9.39 9.59 -14.23
CA THR A 252 -8.47 10.20 -15.20
C THR A 252 -7.32 9.27 -15.53
#